data_7f70dc5953f7e7b78c59d873ef03a023
#
_entry.id   7f70dc5953f7e7b78c59d873ef03a023
#
_cell.length_a   1.000
_cell.length_b   1.000
_cell.length_c   1.000
_cell.angle_alpha   90.00
_cell.angle_beta   90.00
_cell.angle_gamma   90.00
#
_symmetry.space_group_name_H-M   'P 1'
#
loop_
_entity.id
_entity.type
_entity.pdbx_description
1 polymer ?
#
loop_
_entity_poly.entity_id
_entity_poly.type
_entity_poly.pdbx_seq_one_letter_code
_entity_poly.pdbx_strand_id
1 'polypeptide(L)'
;MLLYKLLLQSDIPETRPLFYHASADMFLREDGLHFGTKSTVSFDSFFNCFSYTKYREYCSLKTVILSLRGKGTFRLELFLKKKNGKSTLLRNFTFNDNFRTEIPLSGLPKDGYLYFTLTAGGGAVFYAGSYETEDIAPSTVKIGIVICTYKRENFVKANLR
;
A
#
# COMPACT_ATOMS: atom_id res chain seq x y z
N MET A 1 -5.08 -13.35 5.47
CA MET A 1 -4.45 -13.46 4.12
C MET A 1 -3.84 -12.13 3.73
N LEU A 2 -2.60 -12.11 3.23
CA LEU A 2 -1.97 -10.91 2.68
C LEU A 2 -2.60 -10.56 1.32
N LEU A 3 -3.07 -9.32 1.18
CA LEU A 3 -3.61 -8.79 -0.07
C LEU A 3 -2.56 -7.98 -0.83
N TYR A 4 -1.83 -7.13 -0.11
CA TYR A 4 -0.84 -6.24 -0.69
C TYR A 4 0.22 -5.85 0.33
N LYS A 5 1.49 -5.85 -0.07
CA LYS A 5 2.61 -5.36 0.73
C LYS A 5 3.07 -4.01 0.18
N LEU A 6 3.23 -3.01 1.03
CA LEU A 6 3.77 -1.71 0.63
C LEU A 6 5.21 -1.84 0.14
N LEU A 7 5.51 -1.12 -0.92
CA LEU A 7 6.82 -1.07 -1.53
C LEU A 7 7.52 0.23 -1.13
N LEU A 8 8.63 0.10 -0.42
CA LEU A 8 9.47 1.24 -0.03
C LEU A 8 10.65 1.45 -1.00
N GLN A 9 10.70 0.66 -2.06
CA GLN A 9 11.84 0.69 -2.96
C GLN A 9 11.89 1.97 -3.78
N SER A 10 13.06 2.60 -3.80
CA SER A 10 13.62 3.27 -4.95
C SER A 10 15.07 3.68 -4.67
N ASP A 11 16.00 2.94 -5.21
CA ASP A 11 17.42 3.34 -5.31
C ASP A 11 17.59 4.47 -6.32
N ILE A 12 16.58 4.74 -7.12
CA ILE A 12 16.58 5.76 -8.19
C ILE A 12 15.63 6.89 -7.77
N PRO A 13 16.15 8.09 -7.43
CA PRO A 13 15.33 9.23 -6.96
C PRO A 13 14.17 9.59 -7.88
N GLU A 14 14.36 9.49 -9.19
CA GLU A 14 13.36 9.82 -10.21
C GLU A 14 12.15 8.90 -10.18
N THR A 15 12.30 7.67 -9.71
CA THR A 15 11.21 6.69 -9.61
C THR A 15 10.52 6.68 -8.26
N ARG A 16 11.09 7.33 -7.23
CA ARG A 16 10.51 7.41 -5.88
C ARG A 16 9.05 7.87 -5.86
N PRO A 17 8.62 8.88 -6.64
CA PRO A 17 7.22 9.32 -6.68
C PRO A 17 6.23 8.26 -7.15
N LEU A 18 6.69 7.18 -7.80
CA LEU A 18 5.84 6.04 -8.14
C LEU A 18 5.47 5.17 -6.92
N PHE A 19 6.25 5.26 -5.84
CA PHE A 19 6.07 4.49 -4.60
C PHE A 19 5.49 5.32 -3.47
N TYR A 20 6.00 6.52 -3.22
CA TYR A 20 5.52 7.42 -2.18
C TYR A 20 5.99 8.86 -2.41
N HIS A 21 5.29 9.81 -1.80
CA HIS A 21 5.71 11.21 -1.70
C HIS A 21 6.15 11.49 -0.26
N ALA A 22 7.31 12.08 -0.08
CA ALA A 22 7.89 12.31 1.23
C ALA A 22 8.47 13.73 1.35
N SER A 23 8.50 14.25 2.58
CA SER A 23 9.23 15.48 2.94
C SER A 23 10.72 15.34 2.63
N ALA A 24 11.38 16.47 2.37
CA ALA A 24 12.78 16.50 1.94
C ALA A 24 13.77 15.96 2.98
N ASP A 25 13.39 15.98 4.27
CA ASP A 25 14.19 15.51 5.41
C ASP A 25 13.95 14.03 5.76
N MET A 26 13.34 13.26 4.85
CA MET A 26 13.15 11.81 5.00
C MET A 26 14.14 11.02 4.17
N PHE A 27 14.65 9.94 4.75
CA PHE A 27 15.67 9.10 4.14
C PHE A 27 15.26 7.64 4.14
N LEU A 28 15.31 6.98 2.98
CA LEU A 28 15.19 5.53 2.87
C LEU A 28 16.57 4.91 3.17
N ARG A 29 16.59 3.93 4.08
CA ARG A 29 17.76 3.10 4.41
C ARG A 29 17.37 1.62 4.26
N GLU A 30 18.33 0.72 4.44
CA GLU A 30 18.11 -0.73 4.35
C GLU A 30 17.02 -1.23 5.31
N ASP A 31 16.93 -0.64 6.51
CA ASP A 31 15.96 -1.02 7.56
C ASP A 31 14.59 -0.35 7.41
N GLY A 32 14.48 0.74 6.64
CA GLY A 32 13.19 1.43 6.46
C GLY A 32 13.29 2.91 6.13
N LEU A 33 12.16 3.58 6.24
CA LEU A 33 12.02 5.01 5.95
C LEU A 33 12.18 5.80 7.26
N HIS A 34 13.26 6.57 7.35
CA HIS A 34 13.62 7.38 8.51
C HIS A 34 13.02 8.78 8.42
N PHE A 35 12.40 9.23 9.50
CA PHE A 35 11.74 10.53 9.61
C PHE A 35 12.69 11.59 10.18
N GLY A 36 12.73 12.76 9.55
CA GLY A 36 13.38 13.96 10.06
C GLY A 36 12.58 14.64 11.18
N THR A 37 12.86 15.93 11.42
CA THR A 37 12.34 16.63 12.61
C THR A 37 10.81 16.66 12.70
N LYS A 38 10.12 16.87 11.58
CA LYS A 38 8.65 16.80 11.45
C LYS A 38 8.34 16.49 10.01
N SER A 39 8.34 15.22 9.68
CA SER A 39 8.26 14.75 8.32
C SER A 39 6.95 14.03 8.05
N THR A 40 6.50 14.07 6.80
CA THR A 40 5.30 13.39 6.35
C THR A 40 5.60 12.57 5.10
N VAL A 41 5.09 11.35 5.06
CA VAL A 41 5.08 10.50 3.87
C VAL A 41 3.63 10.18 3.48
N SER A 42 3.35 10.22 2.17
CA SER A 42 2.07 9.81 1.59
C SER A 42 2.25 8.61 0.69
N PHE A 43 1.42 7.59 0.87
CA PHE A 43 1.39 6.37 0.05
C PHE A 43 0.28 6.40 -1.00
N ASP A 44 -0.02 7.58 -1.55
CA ASP A 44 -1.03 7.81 -2.58
C ASP A 44 -0.53 7.59 -4.02
N SER A 45 0.68 7.06 -4.16
CA SER A 45 1.37 6.82 -5.41
C SER A 45 0.92 5.55 -6.12
N PHE A 46 1.30 5.41 -7.39
CA PHE A 46 0.83 4.34 -8.27
C PHE A 46 0.98 2.92 -7.68
N PHE A 47 2.14 2.62 -7.09
CA PHE A 47 2.39 1.30 -6.53
C PHE A 47 1.80 1.08 -5.14
N ASN A 48 1.60 2.11 -4.32
CA ASN A 48 1.17 1.93 -2.92
C ASN A 48 -0.28 2.32 -2.63
N CYS A 49 -0.98 2.86 -3.62
CA CYS A 49 -2.40 3.13 -3.51
C CYS A 49 -3.20 1.83 -3.70
N PHE A 50 -3.75 1.29 -2.62
CA PHE A 50 -4.40 -0.02 -2.62
C PHE A 50 -5.78 -0.01 -3.28
N SER A 51 -5.94 -0.72 -4.38
CA SER A 51 -7.23 -0.88 -5.07
C SER A 51 -8.05 -2.01 -4.44
N TYR A 52 -9.00 -1.69 -3.57
CA TYR A 52 -9.90 -2.70 -2.99
C TYR A 52 -10.97 -3.17 -3.96
N THR A 53 -11.23 -2.43 -5.04
CA THR A 53 -12.26 -2.73 -6.05
C THR A 53 -12.12 -4.13 -6.61
N LYS A 54 -10.92 -4.50 -7.07
CA LYS A 54 -10.66 -5.81 -7.67
C LYS A 54 -10.88 -6.96 -6.67
N TYR A 55 -10.40 -6.80 -5.45
CA TYR A 55 -10.57 -7.81 -4.41
C TYR A 55 -12.04 -7.95 -3.99
N ARG A 56 -12.77 -6.84 -3.92
CA ARG A 56 -14.21 -6.85 -3.62
C ARG A 56 -15.02 -7.55 -4.71
N GLU A 57 -14.63 -7.37 -5.96
CA GLU A 57 -15.30 -7.98 -7.12
C GLU A 57 -15.03 -9.49 -7.22
N TYR A 58 -13.77 -9.91 -7.06
CA TYR A 58 -13.35 -11.29 -7.32
C TYR A 58 -13.16 -12.15 -6.07
N CYS A 59 -13.00 -11.56 -4.90
CA CYS A 59 -12.68 -12.27 -3.67
C CYS A 59 -13.76 -12.09 -2.59
N SER A 60 -14.91 -11.47 -2.89
CA SER A 60 -15.99 -11.19 -1.92
C SER A 60 -15.49 -10.48 -0.65
N LEU A 61 -14.48 -9.62 -0.79
CA LEU A 61 -13.82 -8.93 0.30
C LEU A 61 -14.80 -7.99 1.04
N LYS A 62 -14.92 -8.16 2.35
CA LYS A 62 -15.78 -7.35 3.23
C LYS A 62 -14.99 -6.39 4.09
N THR A 63 -13.83 -6.83 4.54
CA THR A 63 -12.99 -6.09 5.48
C THR A 63 -11.52 -6.13 5.02
N VAL A 64 -10.89 -4.97 5.03
CA VAL A 64 -9.45 -4.82 4.81
C VAL A 64 -8.80 -4.46 6.14
N ILE A 65 -7.67 -5.06 6.43
CA ILE A 65 -6.86 -4.77 7.61
C ILE A 65 -5.61 -4.04 7.14
N LEU A 66 -5.38 -2.85 7.69
CA LEU A 66 -4.12 -2.14 7.53
C LEU A 66 -3.21 -2.49 8.69
N SER A 67 -2.05 -3.09 8.38
CA SER A 67 -1.00 -3.45 9.34
C SER A 67 0.26 -2.67 9.04
N LEU A 68 0.80 -1.97 10.04
CA LEU A 68 2.00 -1.14 9.91
C LEU A 68 3.01 -1.54 10.98
N ARG A 69 4.29 -1.50 10.63
CA ARG A 69 5.42 -1.69 11.54
C ARG A 69 6.35 -0.50 11.48
N GLY A 70 6.71 0.01 12.65
CA GLY A 70 7.64 1.11 12.77
C GLY A 70 8.33 1.12 14.12
N LYS A 71 9.01 2.21 14.41
CA LYS A 71 9.58 2.57 15.71
C LYS A 71 9.34 4.05 15.94
N GLY A 72 8.73 4.38 17.07
CA GLY A 72 8.39 5.77 17.43
C GLY A 72 6.90 6.06 17.33
N THR A 73 6.56 7.33 17.52
CA THR A 73 5.16 7.81 17.51
C THR A 73 4.79 8.34 16.14
N PHE A 74 3.68 7.84 15.60
CA PHE A 74 3.16 8.22 14.29
C PHE A 74 1.75 8.77 14.41
N ARG A 75 1.46 9.80 13.62
CA ARG A 75 0.10 10.20 13.25
C ARG A 75 -0.21 9.63 11.87
N LEU A 76 -1.26 8.84 11.78
CA LEU A 76 -1.76 8.24 10.55
C LEU A 76 -3.06 8.91 10.14
N GLU A 77 -3.17 9.27 8.87
CA GLU A 77 -4.40 9.71 8.24
C GLU A 77 -4.72 8.76 7.09
N LEU A 78 -5.85 8.06 7.20
CA LEU A 78 -6.32 7.09 6.20
C LEU A 78 -7.30 7.77 5.26
N PHE A 79 -7.10 7.61 3.96
CA PHE A 79 -7.88 8.25 2.90
C PHE A 79 -8.52 7.23 1.96
N LEU A 80 -9.67 7.64 1.44
CA LEU A 80 -10.30 7.08 0.25
C LEU A 80 -10.02 7.99 -0.95
N LYS A 81 -9.40 7.46 -1.99
CA LYS A 81 -9.22 8.12 -3.29
C LYS A 81 -10.20 7.55 -4.30
N LYS A 82 -11.05 8.40 -4.86
CA LYS A 82 -12.01 8.04 -5.91
C LYS A 82 -11.32 8.00 -7.28
N LYS A 83 -11.94 7.34 -8.27
CA LYS A 83 -11.43 7.30 -9.66
C LYS A 83 -11.21 8.68 -10.29
N ASN A 84 -11.97 9.69 -9.87
CA ASN A 84 -11.81 11.08 -10.33
C ASN A 84 -10.67 11.84 -9.64
N GLY A 85 -9.84 11.16 -8.85
CA GLY A 85 -8.71 11.73 -8.14
C GLY A 85 -9.02 12.40 -6.81
N LYS A 86 -10.31 12.65 -6.48
CA LYS A 86 -10.68 13.26 -5.19
C LYS A 86 -10.40 12.32 -4.04
N SER A 87 -9.74 12.83 -3.02
CA SER A 87 -9.46 12.13 -1.78
C SER A 87 -10.34 12.63 -0.64
N THR A 88 -10.77 11.70 0.22
CA THR A 88 -11.58 11.98 1.40
C THR A 88 -10.92 11.32 2.59
N LEU A 89 -10.68 12.05 3.66
CA LEU A 89 -10.20 11.52 4.93
C LEU A 89 -11.28 10.59 5.51
N LEU A 90 -10.90 9.34 5.79
CA LEU A 90 -11.78 8.38 6.43
C LEU A 90 -11.62 8.37 7.94
N ARG A 91 -10.37 8.26 8.39
CA ARG A 91 -10.02 8.17 9.82
C ARG A 91 -8.62 8.74 10.06
N ASN A 92 -8.37 9.12 11.30
CA ASN A 92 -7.04 9.47 11.80
C ASN A 92 -6.74 8.69 13.08
N PHE A 93 -5.46 8.41 13.32
CA PHE A 93 -4.98 7.66 14.46
C PHE A 93 -3.64 8.22 14.91
N THR A 94 -3.34 8.02 16.20
CA THR A 94 -1.97 8.17 16.74
C THR A 94 -1.59 6.83 17.35
N PHE A 95 -0.40 6.33 17.02
CA PHE A 95 0.06 5.04 17.52
C PHE A 95 1.57 5.04 17.75
N ASN A 96 2.03 4.09 18.55
CA ASN A 96 3.43 3.83 18.78
C ASN A 96 3.84 2.49 18.16
N ASP A 97 4.98 2.49 17.48
CA ASP A 97 5.66 1.31 16.91
C ASP A 97 4.81 0.53 15.90
N ASN A 98 3.90 -0.32 16.34
CA ASN A 98 3.08 -1.17 15.49
C ASN A 98 1.62 -0.74 15.53
N PHE A 99 0.95 -0.88 14.40
CA PHE A 99 -0.46 -0.50 14.26
C PHE A 99 -1.22 -1.52 13.43
N ARG A 100 -2.45 -1.83 13.85
CA ARG A 100 -3.37 -2.66 13.09
C ARG A 100 -4.79 -2.11 13.23
N THR A 101 -5.48 -1.92 12.12
CA THR A 101 -6.87 -1.47 12.13
C THR A 101 -7.68 -2.13 11.02
N GLU A 102 -8.94 -2.37 11.30
CA GLU A 102 -9.91 -2.90 10.34
C GLU A 102 -10.62 -1.76 9.61
N ILE A 103 -10.81 -1.93 8.32
CA ILE A 103 -11.49 -1.02 7.41
C ILE A 103 -12.66 -1.77 6.77
N PRO A 104 -13.89 -1.64 7.33
CA PRO A 104 -15.06 -2.24 6.70
C PRO A 104 -15.35 -1.60 5.35
N LEU A 105 -15.55 -2.42 4.32
CA LEU A 105 -15.83 -1.94 2.96
C LEU A 105 -17.31 -1.64 2.72
N SER A 106 -18.21 -2.02 3.65
CA SER A 106 -19.66 -1.82 3.52
C SER A 106 -20.08 -0.36 3.37
N GLY A 107 -19.36 0.54 4.03
CA GLY A 107 -19.60 2.00 3.95
C GLY A 107 -18.83 2.72 2.85
N LEU A 108 -18.00 2.01 2.08
CA LEU A 108 -17.20 2.63 1.03
C LEU A 108 -17.88 2.50 -0.34
N PRO A 109 -17.63 3.44 -1.27
CA PRO A 109 -18.07 3.33 -2.66
C PRO A 109 -17.69 1.97 -3.27
N LYS A 110 -18.41 1.56 -4.33
CA LYS A 110 -18.10 0.31 -5.04
C LYS A 110 -16.65 0.32 -5.56
N ASP A 111 -16.20 1.47 -6.06
CA ASP A 111 -14.89 1.68 -6.66
C ASP A 111 -14.07 2.70 -5.89
N GLY A 112 -12.79 2.41 -5.69
CA GLY A 112 -11.87 3.32 -5.05
C GLY A 112 -10.54 2.69 -4.64
N TYR A 113 -9.71 3.54 -4.06
CA TYR A 113 -8.40 3.19 -3.57
C TYR A 113 -8.27 3.63 -2.12
N LEU A 114 -7.59 2.83 -1.31
CA LEU A 114 -7.17 3.22 0.02
C LEU A 114 -5.71 3.60 0.00
N TYR A 115 -5.37 4.69 0.66
CA TYR A 115 -4.00 5.06 0.95
C TYR A 115 -3.94 5.78 2.30
N PHE A 116 -2.76 6.02 2.79
CA PHE A 116 -2.57 6.74 4.05
C PHE A 116 -1.36 7.66 3.99
N THR A 117 -1.33 8.61 4.91
CA THR A 117 -0.17 9.41 5.22
C THR A 117 0.33 9.07 6.62
N LEU A 118 1.64 9.15 6.84
CA LEU A 118 2.27 9.07 8.14
C LEU A 118 3.02 10.36 8.40
N THR A 119 2.78 10.97 9.56
CA THR A 119 3.58 12.10 10.07
C THR A 119 4.25 11.65 11.36
N ALA A 120 5.55 11.91 11.48
CA ALA A 120 6.31 11.61 12.69
C ALA A 120 7.40 12.63 12.94
N GLY A 121 7.93 12.62 14.17
CA GLY A 121 9.09 13.41 14.57
C GLY A 121 10.41 12.70 14.30
N GLY A 122 11.52 13.42 14.54
CA GLY A 122 12.86 12.89 14.34
C GLY A 122 13.14 11.62 15.15
N GLY A 123 13.82 10.67 14.52
CA GLY A 123 14.16 9.36 15.09
C GLY A 123 13.10 8.27 14.92
N ALA A 124 11.92 8.58 14.38
CA ALA A 124 10.95 7.58 13.99
C ALA A 124 11.41 6.85 12.71
N VAL A 125 11.11 5.55 12.64
CA VAL A 125 11.43 4.71 11.47
C VAL A 125 10.21 3.89 11.09
N PHE A 126 9.79 3.97 9.84
CA PHE A 126 8.74 3.13 9.28
C PHE A 126 9.36 1.95 8.52
N TYR A 127 9.14 0.74 8.99
CA TYR A 127 9.77 -0.46 8.44
C TYR A 127 8.97 -1.11 7.32
N ALA A 128 7.66 -1.24 7.50
CA ALA A 128 6.81 -1.95 6.55
C ALA A 128 5.33 -1.66 6.78
N GLY A 129 4.53 -1.92 5.75
CA GLY A 129 3.08 -1.93 5.84
C GLY A 129 2.47 -2.94 4.88
N SER A 130 1.27 -3.38 5.21
CA SER A 130 0.49 -4.29 4.38
C SER A 130 -1.01 -4.04 4.50
N TYR A 131 -1.72 -4.43 3.46
CA TYR A 131 -3.15 -4.62 3.48
C TYR A 131 -3.44 -6.12 3.50
N GLU A 132 -4.28 -6.55 4.43
CA GLU A 132 -4.60 -7.93 4.73
C GLU A 132 -6.11 -8.13 4.83
N THR A 133 -6.57 -9.38 4.92
CA THR A 133 -7.94 -9.72 5.26
C THR A 133 -8.01 -11.04 6.02
N GLU A 134 -9.02 -11.18 6.85
CA GLU A 134 -9.44 -12.43 7.48
C GLU A 134 -10.62 -13.07 6.74
N ASP A 135 -11.18 -12.39 5.75
CA ASP A 135 -12.22 -12.97 4.90
C ASP A 135 -11.68 -14.20 4.16
N ILE A 136 -12.52 -15.24 4.08
CA ILE A 136 -12.17 -16.48 3.41
C ILE A 136 -12.23 -16.23 1.90
N ALA A 137 -11.11 -16.47 1.22
CA ALA A 137 -11.09 -16.46 -0.24
C ALA A 137 -11.90 -17.65 -0.81
N PRO A 138 -12.55 -17.50 -1.97
CA PRO A 138 -13.21 -18.62 -2.63
C PRO A 138 -12.21 -19.75 -2.86
N SER A 139 -12.67 -21.01 -2.65
CA SER A 139 -11.82 -22.21 -2.65
C SER A 139 -11.15 -22.55 -3.97
N THR A 140 -11.56 -21.91 -5.06
CA THR A 140 -10.99 -22.12 -6.41
C THR A 140 -10.81 -20.79 -7.13
N VAL A 141 -9.56 -20.42 -7.40
CA VAL A 141 -9.22 -19.28 -8.24
C VAL A 141 -8.62 -19.82 -9.54
N LYS A 142 -9.24 -19.50 -10.68
CA LYS A 142 -8.64 -19.75 -11.98
C LYS A 142 -7.73 -18.57 -12.31
N ILE A 143 -6.42 -18.83 -12.45
CA ILE A 143 -5.43 -17.83 -12.82
C ILE A 143 -5.15 -18.00 -14.31
N GLY A 144 -5.43 -16.96 -15.10
CA GLY A 144 -4.99 -16.86 -16.49
C GLY A 144 -3.72 -15.99 -16.58
N ILE A 145 -2.68 -16.49 -17.19
CA ILE A 145 -1.46 -15.74 -17.48
C ILE A 145 -1.46 -15.41 -18.98
N VAL A 146 -1.45 -14.13 -19.31
CA VAL A 146 -1.29 -13.65 -20.67
C VAL A 146 0.06 -12.96 -20.79
N ILE A 147 0.89 -13.46 -21.70
CA ILE A 147 2.21 -12.88 -21.97
C ILE A 147 2.21 -12.35 -23.40
N CYS A 148 2.32 -11.03 -23.53
CA CYS A 148 2.48 -10.37 -24.81
C CYS A 148 3.93 -10.49 -25.27
N THR A 149 4.18 -11.18 -26.37
CA THR A 149 5.51 -11.29 -26.97
C THR A 149 5.48 -10.80 -28.43
N TYR A 150 6.57 -10.17 -28.83
CA TYR A 150 6.80 -9.87 -30.24
C TYR A 150 8.17 -10.42 -30.63
N LYS A 151 8.18 -11.48 -31.46
CA LYS A 151 9.40 -12.17 -31.95
C LYS A 151 10.33 -12.68 -30.83
N ARG A 152 9.78 -13.04 -29.64
CA ARG A 152 10.51 -13.55 -28.47
C ARG A 152 9.91 -14.82 -27.86
N GLU A 153 9.17 -15.60 -28.64
CA GLU A 153 8.43 -16.77 -28.18
C GLU A 153 9.34 -17.84 -27.56
N ASN A 154 10.53 -18.05 -28.13
CA ASN A 154 11.50 -19.02 -27.62
C ASN A 154 12.07 -18.60 -26.26
N PHE A 155 12.29 -17.29 -26.06
CA PHE A 155 12.73 -16.75 -24.78
C PHE A 155 11.68 -16.93 -23.69
N VAL A 156 10.40 -16.66 -24.01
CA VAL A 156 9.29 -16.85 -23.07
C VAL A 156 9.12 -18.33 -22.71
N LYS A 157 9.16 -19.23 -23.69
CA LYS A 157 9.09 -20.69 -23.44
C LYS A 157 10.21 -21.20 -22.54
N ALA A 158 11.41 -20.65 -22.67
CA ALA A 158 12.54 -21.02 -21.81
C ALA A 158 12.36 -20.59 -20.34
N ASN A 159 11.66 -19.47 -20.09
CA ASN A 159 11.45 -18.91 -18.75
C ASN A 159 10.15 -19.40 -18.07
N LEU A 160 9.31 -20.16 -18.76
CA LEU A 160 8.07 -20.75 -18.21
C LEU A 160 8.27 -22.21 -17.73
N ARG A 161 9.49 -22.73 -17.76
CA ARG A 161 9.88 -24.03 -17.20
C ARG A 161 10.40 -23.84 -15.80
#